data_a34bf3a6c0b2909cb9d23bd5b561a7d5
#
_entry.id   a34bf3a6c0b2909cb9d23bd5b561a7d5
#
_cell.length_a   1.000
_cell.length_b   1.000
_cell.length_c   1.000
_cell.angle_alpha   90.00
_cell.angle_beta   90.00
_cell.angle_gamma   90.00
#
_symmetry.space_group_name_H-M   'P 1'
#
loop_
_entity.id
_entity.type
_entity.pdbx_description
1 polymer ?
#
loop_
_entity_poly.entity_id
_entity_poly.type
_entity_poly.pdbx_seq_one_letter_code
_entity_poly.pdbx_strand_id
1 'polypeptide(L)'
;QMCIRDSCLSSRNYVNLTITGKHDSPQWLTMSEAVEHCSRGVGVWDWASNDDGDPDVVMACAGDVPTLETLAAVSILRTMLPDLKIRVVNVVDLLRLEPDTEHSHGLSDPDYDAIFTKDKEIIFAFHGYPWLIHRLTYRRANRNLHVRGYKEEGTITTAFDMTVLNEMSRFNLVMDVVERLKLDDDQARHVKEVMQQKLIEHKSYINKHGVDMPEVADWRWQYSNTNSD
;
A
#
# COMPACT_ATOMS: atom_id res chain seq x y z
N GLN A 1 -10.00 -14.06 -4.29
CA GLN A 1 -11.05 -14.53 -3.34
C GLN A 1 -11.80 -15.75 -3.86
N MET A 2 -12.13 -15.84 -5.16
CA MET A 2 -12.86 -17.00 -5.69
C MET A 2 -12.10 -18.31 -5.57
N CYS A 3 -10.81 -18.35 -5.92
CA CYS A 3 -10.01 -19.58 -5.84
C CYS A 3 -9.85 -20.10 -4.40
N ILE A 4 -9.63 -19.22 -3.43
CA ILE A 4 -9.51 -19.60 -2.01
C ILE A 4 -10.85 -20.13 -1.49
N ARG A 5 -11.95 -19.44 -1.82
CA ARG A 5 -13.30 -19.88 -1.47
C ARG A 5 -13.61 -21.25 -2.05
N ASP A 6 -13.33 -21.48 -3.32
CA ASP A 6 -13.62 -22.73 -4.02
C ASP A 6 -12.80 -23.89 -3.43
N SER A 7 -11.54 -23.68 -3.05
CA SER A 7 -10.73 -24.68 -2.35
C SER A 7 -11.30 -25.00 -0.98
N CYS A 8 -11.78 -24.02 -0.22
CA CYS A 8 -12.40 -24.22 1.09
C CYS A 8 -13.77 -24.93 0.99
N LEU A 9 -14.54 -24.69 -0.08
CA LEU A 9 -15.83 -25.32 -0.30
C LEU A 9 -15.72 -26.75 -0.84
N SER A 10 -14.65 -27.03 -1.60
CA SER A 10 -14.41 -28.35 -2.21
C SER A 10 -13.65 -29.32 -1.30
N SER A 11 -13.11 -28.86 -0.18
CA SER A 11 -12.30 -29.64 0.74
C SER A 11 -12.70 -29.39 2.20
N ARG A 12 -12.31 -30.28 3.11
CA ARG A 12 -12.49 -30.12 4.57
C ARG A 12 -11.19 -29.75 5.28
N ASN A 13 -10.13 -29.47 4.52
CA ASN A 13 -8.78 -29.28 5.06
C ASN A 13 -8.43 -27.82 5.31
N TYR A 14 -9.30 -26.89 4.89
CA TYR A 14 -9.03 -25.44 4.95
C TYR A 14 -10.12 -24.69 5.68
N VAL A 15 -9.71 -23.66 6.40
CA VAL A 15 -10.61 -22.64 6.96
C VAL A 15 -10.32 -21.32 6.24
N ASN A 16 -11.34 -20.68 5.69
CA ASN A 16 -11.20 -19.38 5.04
C ASN A 16 -11.93 -18.33 5.89
N LEU A 17 -11.18 -17.34 6.34
CA LEU A 17 -11.71 -16.15 6.99
C LEU A 17 -11.60 -14.97 6.02
N THR A 18 -12.74 -14.48 5.53
CA THR A 18 -12.81 -13.32 4.66
C THR A 18 -13.26 -12.09 5.43
N ILE A 19 -12.40 -11.08 5.49
CA ILE A 19 -12.74 -9.79 6.06
C ILE A 19 -13.07 -8.84 4.93
N THR A 20 -14.27 -8.27 4.95
CA THR A 20 -14.75 -7.35 3.91
C THR A 20 -15.20 -6.04 4.54
N GLY A 21 -14.89 -4.93 3.84
CA GLY A 21 -15.47 -3.62 4.16
C GLY A 21 -16.97 -3.58 3.84
N LYS A 22 -17.71 -2.72 4.54
CA LYS A 22 -19.15 -2.48 4.29
C LYS A 22 -19.43 -1.37 3.28
N HIS A 23 -18.39 -0.69 2.83
CA HIS A 23 -18.47 0.40 1.85
C HIS A 23 -17.92 -0.08 0.51
N ASP A 24 -18.42 0.51 -0.57
CA ASP A 24 -17.91 0.27 -1.91
C ASP A 24 -16.45 0.72 -2.00
N SER A 25 -15.62 -0.12 -2.61
CA SER A 25 -14.21 0.15 -2.86
C SER A 25 -13.92 0.15 -4.36
N PRO A 26 -12.95 0.95 -4.83
CA PRO A 26 -12.56 0.94 -6.23
C PRO A 26 -12.09 -0.44 -6.68
N GLN A 27 -12.42 -0.79 -7.91
CA GLN A 27 -11.90 -2.00 -8.57
C GLN A 27 -10.66 -1.61 -9.39
N TRP A 28 -9.50 -2.13 -8.99
CA TRP A 28 -8.22 -1.80 -9.60
C TRP A 28 -7.83 -2.70 -10.75
N LEU A 29 -8.37 -3.92 -10.77
CA LEU A 29 -8.03 -4.98 -11.71
C LEU A 29 -9.31 -5.50 -12.40
N THR A 30 -9.18 -5.95 -13.62
CA THR A 30 -10.21 -6.76 -14.27
C THR A 30 -10.37 -8.09 -13.54
N MET A 31 -11.45 -8.84 -13.80
CA MET A 31 -11.67 -10.14 -13.16
C MET A 31 -10.54 -11.13 -13.45
N SER A 32 -10.03 -11.17 -14.69
CA SER A 32 -8.93 -12.06 -15.08
C SER A 32 -7.62 -11.71 -14.36
N GLU A 33 -7.25 -10.44 -14.34
CA GLU A 33 -6.07 -9.95 -13.61
C GLU A 33 -6.19 -10.22 -12.10
N ALA A 34 -7.38 -10.00 -11.53
CA ALA A 34 -7.62 -10.25 -10.11
C ALA A 34 -7.49 -11.74 -9.76
N VAL A 35 -7.99 -12.65 -10.61
CA VAL A 35 -7.82 -14.10 -10.42
C VAL A 35 -6.35 -14.49 -10.46
N GLU A 36 -5.59 -13.98 -11.43
CA GLU A 36 -4.16 -14.24 -11.55
C GLU A 36 -3.39 -13.68 -10.34
N HIS A 37 -3.63 -12.42 -9.99
CA HIS A 37 -2.99 -11.76 -8.85
C HIS A 37 -3.29 -12.49 -7.53
N CYS A 38 -4.56 -12.84 -7.27
CA CYS A 38 -4.94 -13.58 -6.07
C CYS A 38 -4.33 -15.00 -6.02
N SER A 39 -4.14 -15.66 -7.16
CA SER A 39 -3.48 -16.98 -7.20
C SER A 39 -2.00 -16.90 -6.85
N ARG A 40 -1.33 -15.81 -7.22
CA ARG A 40 0.06 -15.52 -6.83
C ARG A 40 0.16 -15.09 -5.37
N GLY A 41 -0.86 -14.42 -4.85
CA GLY A 41 -0.93 -13.91 -3.47
C GLY A 41 -0.18 -12.61 -3.21
N VAL A 42 0.76 -12.23 -4.09
CA VAL A 42 1.53 -10.99 -4.07
C VAL A 42 2.00 -10.68 -5.49
N GLY A 43 2.16 -9.41 -5.81
CA GLY A 43 2.70 -9.02 -7.12
C GLY A 43 2.95 -7.51 -7.25
N VAL A 44 3.83 -7.19 -8.17
CA VAL A 44 4.04 -5.83 -8.64
C VAL A 44 2.84 -5.43 -9.50
N TRP A 45 2.35 -4.22 -9.30
CA TRP A 45 1.35 -3.61 -10.15
C TRP A 45 2.04 -2.68 -11.15
N ASP A 46 2.43 -3.24 -12.30
CA ASP A 46 3.20 -2.52 -13.33
C ASP A 46 2.47 -1.26 -13.82
N TRP A 47 1.13 -1.32 -13.91
CA TRP A 47 0.32 -0.17 -14.31
C TRP A 47 0.39 1.01 -13.33
N ALA A 48 0.72 0.76 -12.06
CA ALA A 48 0.87 1.79 -11.04
C ALA A 48 2.34 2.16 -10.79
N SER A 49 3.27 1.30 -11.21
CA SER A 49 4.71 1.49 -11.09
C SER A 49 5.26 2.36 -12.23
N ASN A 50 6.44 2.93 -12.03
CA ASN A 50 7.21 3.64 -13.05
C ASN A 50 8.71 3.31 -12.99
N ASP A 51 9.05 2.18 -12.38
CA ASP A 51 10.42 1.67 -12.37
C ASP A 51 10.65 0.73 -13.56
N ASP A 52 11.86 0.74 -14.10
CA ASP A 52 12.30 -0.12 -15.20
C ASP A 52 13.05 -1.36 -14.64
N GLY A 53 12.64 -1.86 -13.46
CA GLY A 53 13.27 -2.99 -12.78
C GLY A 53 14.20 -2.61 -11.62
N ASP A 54 14.60 -1.34 -11.48
CA ASP A 54 15.39 -0.82 -10.35
C ASP A 54 14.69 0.40 -9.72
N PRO A 55 13.79 0.20 -8.76
CA PRO A 55 13.08 1.30 -8.11
C PRO A 55 14.00 2.03 -7.12
N ASP A 56 13.68 3.31 -6.85
CA ASP A 56 14.26 4.06 -5.74
C ASP A 56 13.55 3.72 -4.42
N VAL A 57 12.25 3.40 -4.51
CA VAL A 57 11.41 3.02 -3.36
C VAL A 57 10.35 2.00 -3.77
N VAL A 58 10.03 1.11 -2.84
CA VAL A 58 8.90 0.18 -2.96
C VAL A 58 7.75 0.68 -2.10
N MET A 59 6.60 0.92 -2.73
CA MET A 59 5.35 1.26 -2.07
C MET A 59 4.47 0.02 -2.00
N ALA A 60 4.43 -0.63 -0.84
CA ALA A 60 3.68 -1.86 -0.65
C ALA A 60 2.37 -1.64 0.12
N CYS A 61 1.36 -2.45 -0.15
CA CYS A 61 0.07 -2.35 0.52
C CYS A 61 -0.62 -3.70 0.68
N ALA A 62 -1.41 -3.83 1.76
CA ALA A 62 -2.30 -4.95 2.01
C ALA A 62 -3.60 -4.46 2.68
N GLY A 63 -4.74 -4.72 2.04
CA GLY A 63 -6.07 -4.27 2.43
C GLY A 63 -6.62 -3.18 1.51
N ASP A 64 -7.92 -2.92 1.58
CA ASP A 64 -8.65 -1.99 0.70
C ASP A 64 -8.24 -0.52 0.89
N VAL A 65 -8.37 -0.01 2.10
CA VAL A 65 -8.00 1.38 2.44
C VAL A 65 -6.49 1.63 2.24
N PRO A 66 -5.56 0.77 2.74
CA PRO A 66 -4.15 0.93 2.47
C PRO A 66 -3.81 0.94 0.98
N THR A 67 -4.49 0.14 0.16
CA THR A 67 -4.29 0.13 -1.29
C THR A 67 -4.68 1.47 -1.91
N LEU A 68 -5.86 2.01 -1.54
CA LEU A 68 -6.31 3.32 -2.00
C LEU A 68 -5.31 4.43 -1.63
N GLU A 69 -4.89 4.46 -0.36
CA GLU A 69 -3.99 5.50 0.14
C GLU A 69 -2.57 5.38 -0.46
N THR A 70 -2.08 4.15 -0.67
CA THR A 70 -0.80 3.91 -1.35
C THR A 70 -0.83 4.41 -2.79
N LEU A 71 -1.88 4.08 -3.56
CA LEU A 71 -2.01 4.55 -4.94
C LEU A 71 -2.14 6.08 -5.02
N ALA A 72 -2.89 6.68 -4.09
CA ALA A 72 -2.99 8.13 -4.02
C ALA A 72 -1.64 8.79 -3.65
N ALA A 73 -0.88 8.20 -2.73
CA ALA A 73 0.47 8.66 -2.40
C ALA A 73 1.41 8.57 -3.62
N VAL A 74 1.38 7.45 -4.34
CA VAL A 74 2.17 7.25 -5.58
C VAL A 74 1.81 8.31 -6.63
N SER A 75 0.52 8.61 -6.80
CA SER A 75 0.07 9.67 -7.72
C SER A 75 0.64 11.05 -7.34
N ILE A 76 0.65 11.39 -6.05
CA ILE A 76 1.24 12.65 -5.56
C ILE A 76 2.75 12.65 -5.81
N LEU A 77 3.45 11.57 -5.46
CA LEU A 77 4.91 11.45 -5.65
C LEU A 77 5.29 11.59 -7.12
N ARG A 78 4.60 10.91 -8.03
CA ARG A 78 4.83 11.01 -9.49
C ARG A 78 4.62 12.43 -10.02
N THR A 79 3.73 13.20 -9.41
CA THR A 79 3.46 14.60 -9.79
C THR A 79 4.53 15.55 -9.24
N MET A 80 4.94 15.38 -7.99
CA MET A 80 5.87 16.28 -7.31
C MET A 80 7.34 15.90 -7.54
N LEU A 81 7.63 14.63 -7.76
CA LEU A 81 8.97 14.07 -7.96
C LEU A 81 8.96 13.15 -9.20
N PRO A 82 8.85 13.71 -10.42
CA PRO A 82 8.62 12.93 -11.63
C PRO A 82 9.78 11.97 -11.99
N ASP A 83 10.99 12.25 -11.51
CA ASP A 83 12.16 11.40 -11.75
C ASP A 83 12.27 10.24 -10.76
N LEU A 84 11.45 10.23 -9.70
CA LEU A 84 11.45 9.18 -8.68
C LEU A 84 10.87 7.89 -9.25
N LYS A 85 11.63 6.80 -9.18
CA LYS A 85 11.24 5.46 -9.63
C LYS A 85 10.56 4.71 -8.49
N ILE A 86 9.28 4.44 -8.66
CA ILE A 86 8.43 3.84 -7.64
C ILE A 86 7.92 2.49 -8.13
N ARG A 87 8.12 1.44 -7.33
CA ARG A 87 7.49 0.14 -7.51
C ARG A 87 6.29 0.01 -6.58
N VAL A 88 5.14 -0.34 -7.12
CA VAL A 88 3.93 -0.61 -6.34
C VAL A 88 3.74 -2.11 -6.19
N VAL A 89 3.63 -2.58 -4.95
CA VAL A 89 3.42 -3.99 -4.62
C VAL A 89 2.14 -4.16 -3.84
N ASN A 90 1.24 -5.01 -4.32
CA ASN A 90 0.03 -5.36 -3.58
C ASN A 90 0.13 -6.79 -3.04
N VAL A 91 -0.23 -6.96 -1.76
CA VAL A 91 -0.20 -8.24 -1.05
C VAL A 91 -1.61 -8.64 -0.65
N VAL A 92 -2.08 -9.78 -1.15
CA VAL A 92 -3.39 -10.36 -0.81
C VAL A 92 -3.28 -11.60 0.07
N ASP A 93 -2.15 -12.32 0.00
CA ASP A 93 -1.81 -13.41 0.91
C ASP A 93 -0.59 -13.01 1.74
N LEU A 94 -0.81 -12.66 2.99
CA LEU A 94 0.26 -12.21 3.89
C LEU A 94 1.31 -13.29 4.15
N LEU A 95 0.97 -14.57 4.02
CA LEU A 95 1.91 -15.66 4.25
C LEU A 95 2.98 -15.74 3.15
N ARG A 96 2.77 -15.08 1.99
CA ARG A 96 3.81 -14.88 0.98
C ARG A 96 5.01 -14.09 1.48
N LEU A 97 4.83 -13.29 2.53
CA LEU A 97 5.91 -12.51 3.13
C LEU A 97 6.89 -13.36 3.93
N GLU A 98 6.46 -14.53 4.44
CA GLU A 98 7.35 -15.46 5.12
C GLU A 98 8.27 -16.19 4.13
N PRO A 99 9.48 -16.65 4.54
CA PRO A 99 10.29 -17.57 3.76
C PRO A 99 9.58 -18.90 3.50
N ASP A 100 9.85 -19.51 2.36
CA ASP A 100 9.36 -20.85 1.99
C ASP A 100 9.84 -21.95 2.95
N THR A 101 10.92 -21.70 3.67
CA THR A 101 11.43 -22.56 4.74
C THR A 101 10.59 -22.51 6.01
N GLU A 102 9.80 -21.47 6.22
CA GLU A 102 8.97 -21.28 7.41
C GLU A 102 7.49 -21.59 7.14
N HIS A 103 7.02 -21.31 5.93
CA HIS A 103 5.62 -21.51 5.54
C HIS A 103 5.50 -22.00 4.10
N SER A 104 4.60 -22.97 3.86
CA SER A 104 4.39 -23.55 2.53
C SER A 104 3.91 -22.55 1.46
N HIS A 105 3.30 -21.44 1.86
CA HIS A 105 2.94 -20.33 0.97
C HIS A 105 4.04 -19.27 0.86
N GLY A 106 5.10 -19.36 1.66
CA GLY A 106 6.19 -18.41 1.67
C GLY A 106 6.89 -18.29 0.33
N LEU A 107 7.44 -17.13 0.04
CA LEU A 107 8.30 -16.93 -1.12
C LEU A 107 9.71 -17.41 -0.83
N SER A 108 10.40 -17.93 -1.84
CA SER A 108 11.85 -18.06 -1.77
C SER A 108 12.51 -16.68 -1.59
N ASP A 109 13.72 -16.63 -1.02
CA ASP A 109 14.42 -15.35 -0.87
C ASP A 109 14.67 -14.66 -2.22
N PRO A 110 15.08 -15.36 -3.31
CA PRO A 110 15.20 -14.75 -4.62
C PRO A 110 13.89 -14.14 -5.15
N ASP A 111 12.75 -14.83 -4.97
CA ASP A 111 11.45 -14.32 -5.43
C ASP A 111 10.98 -13.12 -4.60
N TYR A 112 11.23 -13.16 -3.28
CA TYR A 112 10.95 -12.02 -2.40
C TYR A 112 11.79 -10.80 -2.79
N ASP A 113 13.09 -10.99 -2.99
CA ASP A 113 14.03 -9.93 -3.37
C ASP A 113 13.74 -9.36 -4.76
N ALA A 114 13.20 -10.16 -5.68
CA ALA A 114 12.77 -9.68 -7.00
C ALA A 114 11.59 -8.70 -6.90
N ILE A 115 10.70 -8.89 -5.92
CA ILE A 115 9.52 -8.04 -5.68
C ILE A 115 9.86 -6.84 -4.79
N PHE A 116 10.46 -7.10 -3.61
CA PHE A 116 10.66 -6.13 -2.54
C PHE A 116 12.06 -5.50 -2.52
N THR A 117 12.97 -5.96 -3.38
CA THR A 117 14.40 -5.57 -3.44
C THR A 117 15.21 -5.99 -2.19
N LYS A 118 16.54 -5.90 -2.31
CA LYS A 118 17.46 -6.29 -1.22
C LYS A 118 17.82 -5.14 -0.29
N ASP A 119 17.71 -3.91 -0.77
CA ASP A 119 18.36 -2.74 -0.15
C ASP A 119 17.56 -1.44 -0.24
N LYS A 120 16.50 -1.40 -1.07
CA LYS A 120 15.70 -0.19 -1.21
C LYS A 120 14.76 0.01 -0.03
N GLU A 121 14.34 1.24 0.20
CA GLU A 121 13.33 1.56 1.20
C GLU A 121 11.96 1.00 0.80
N ILE A 122 11.30 0.35 1.74
CA ILE A 122 9.96 -0.22 1.56
C ILE A 122 9.00 0.48 2.51
N ILE A 123 8.04 1.21 1.97
CA ILE A 123 6.93 1.78 2.74
C ILE A 123 5.72 0.86 2.58
N PHE A 124 5.30 0.23 3.66
CA PHE A 124 4.25 -0.78 3.65
C PHE A 124 3.02 -0.28 4.42
N ALA A 125 1.92 -0.03 3.72
CA ALA A 125 0.65 0.31 4.33
C ALA A 125 -0.20 -0.95 4.54
N PHE A 126 -0.65 -1.20 5.78
CA PHE A 126 -1.34 -2.43 6.17
C PHE A 126 -2.63 -2.16 6.93
N HIS A 127 -3.70 -2.87 6.57
CA HIS A 127 -4.99 -2.79 7.24
C HIS A 127 -5.04 -3.64 8.52
N GLY A 128 -4.07 -3.42 9.40
CA GLY A 128 -3.93 -4.10 10.67
C GLY A 128 -2.72 -3.58 11.45
N TYR A 129 -2.27 -4.32 12.44
CA TYR A 129 -1.15 -3.90 13.28
C TYR A 129 0.20 -4.12 12.61
N PRO A 130 1.09 -3.12 12.58
CA PRO A 130 2.42 -3.21 11.94
C PRO A 130 3.26 -4.40 12.41
N TRP A 131 3.13 -4.81 13.67
CA TRP A 131 3.91 -5.91 14.22
C TRP A 131 3.70 -7.22 13.46
N LEU A 132 2.53 -7.44 12.85
CA LEU A 132 2.28 -8.65 12.08
C LEU A 132 3.17 -8.72 10.83
N ILE A 133 3.27 -7.62 10.08
CA ILE A 133 4.13 -7.55 8.91
C ILE A 133 5.60 -7.72 9.31
N HIS A 134 6.04 -7.06 10.39
CA HIS A 134 7.40 -7.24 10.92
C HIS A 134 7.66 -8.69 11.34
N ARG A 135 6.66 -9.37 11.93
CA ARG A 135 6.78 -10.79 12.29
C ARG A 135 6.95 -11.69 11.07
N LEU A 136 6.19 -11.44 9.99
CA LEU A 136 6.24 -12.23 8.77
C LEU A 136 7.54 -12.00 7.95
N THR A 137 8.17 -10.83 8.11
CA THR A 137 9.35 -10.42 7.34
C THR A 137 10.66 -10.45 8.11
N TYR A 138 10.66 -10.78 9.42
CA TYR A 138 11.83 -10.58 10.27
C TYR A 138 13.06 -11.38 9.83
N ARG A 139 12.89 -12.46 9.05
CA ARG A 139 13.98 -13.27 8.49
C ARG A 139 14.47 -12.78 7.13
N ARG A 140 13.77 -11.84 6.48
CA ARG A 140 14.18 -11.29 5.19
C ARG A 140 15.43 -10.43 5.34
N ALA A 141 16.25 -10.38 4.28
CA ALA A 141 17.54 -9.68 4.29
C ALA A 141 17.35 -8.16 4.33
N ASN A 142 16.41 -7.62 3.54
CA ASN A 142 16.14 -6.18 3.53
C ASN A 142 15.48 -5.73 4.85
N ARG A 143 16.17 -4.84 5.57
CA ARG A 143 15.72 -4.26 6.85
C ARG A 143 15.11 -2.86 6.70
N ASN A 144 15.14 -2.29 5.51
CA ASN A 144 14.60 -0.96 5.23
C ASN A 144 13.06 -1.04 5.02
N LEU A 145 12.39 -1.77 5.91
CA LEU A 145 10.94 -1.97 5.89
C LEU A 145 10.27 -1.10 6.95
N HIS A 146 9.42 -0.19 6.49
CA HIS A 146 8.67 0.76 7.31
C HIS A 146 7.18 0.47 7.16
N VAL A 147 6.56 -0.05 8.21
CA VAL A 147 5.16 -0.45 8.17
C VAL A 147 4.29 0.61 8.82
N ARG A 148 3.24 1.04 8.12
CA ARG A 148 2.17 1.87 8.63
C ARG A 148 0.88 1.05 8.73
N GLY A 149 0.20 1.18 9.85
CA GLY A 149 -1.01 0.43 10.15
C GLY A 149 -1.67 0.97 11.41
N TYR A 150 -2.56 0.19 12.01
CA TYR A 150 -3.28 0.64 13.20
C TYR A 150 -2.35 0.87 14.41
N LYS A 151 -2.57 2.01 15.07
CA LYS A 151 -1.94 2.41 16.34
C LYS A 151 -2.93 2.43 17.49
N GLU A 152 -4.15 1.92 17.30
CA GLU A 152 -5.29 2.06 18.20
C GLU A 152 -5.70 3.52 18.46
N GLU A 153 -5.25 4.45 17.61
CA GLU A 153 -5.70 5.82 17.62
C GLU A 153 -7.05 5.90 16.92
N GLY A 154 -8.04 6.43 17.62
CA GLY A 154 -9.37 6.54 17.07
C GLY A 154 -10.27 7.46 17.89
N THR A 155 -11.22 8.06 17.20
CA THR A 155 -12.27 8.89 17.75
C THR A 155 -13.46 8.88 16.80
N ILE A 156 -14.54 9.54 17.17
CA ILE A 156 -15.64 9.81 16.23
C ILE A 156 -15.17 10.85 15.23
N THR A 157 -14.85 10.40 14.02
CA THR A 157 -14.33 11.24 12.95
C THR A 157 -14.66 10.64 11.58
N THR A 158 -14.20 11.28 10.49
CA THR A 158 -14.38 10.81 9.11
C THR A 158 -13.45 9.61 8.80
N ALA A 159 -13.76 8.87 7.74
CA ALA A 159 -13.00 7.70 7.35
C ALA A 159 -11.55 8.03 7.01
N PHE A 160 -11.30 9.12 6.30
CA PHE A 160 -9.94 9.54 5.97
C PHE A 160 -9.20 10.10 7.19
N ASP A 161 -9.86 10.88 8.08
CA ASP A 161 -9.21 11.36 9.31
C ASP A 161 -8.76 10.20 10.20
N MET A 162 -9.46 9.05 10.16
CA MET A 162 -9.03 7.84 10.84
C MET A 162 -7.69 7.32 10.27
N THR A 163 -7.48 7.39 8.96
CA THR A 163 -6.18 7.03 8.36
C THR A 163 -5.08 8.03 8.74
N VAL A 164 -5.42 9.31 8.88
CA VAL A 164 -4.49 10.35 9.34
C VAL A 164 -4.04 10.11 10.77
N LEU A 165 -4.97 9.80 11.69
CA LEU A 165 -4.65 9.48 13.09
C LEU A 165 -3.69 8.29 13.20
N ASN A 166 -3.85 7.30 12.33
CA ASN A 166 -2.98 6.12 12.26
C ASN A 166 -1.74 6.31 11.38
N GLU A 167 -1.45 7.53 10.92
CA GLU A 167 -0.30 7.87 10.05
C GLU A 167 -0.21 7.02 8.77
N MET A 168 -1.36 6.59 8.25
CA MET A 168 -1.46 5.73 7.07
C MET A 168 -2.10 6.46 5.88
N SER A 169 -2.42 7.75 6.01
CA SER A 169 -3.00 8.53 4.92
C SER A 169 -1.99 8.76 3.80
N ARG A 170 -2.48 9.02 2.58
CA ARG A 170 -1.65 9.38 1.42
C ARG A 170 -0.60 10.45 1.72
N PHE A 171 -0.96 11.44 2.50
CA PHE A 171 -0.04 12.52 2.87
C PHE A 171 1.07 12.04 3.82
N ASN A 172 0.73 11.18 4.79
CA ASN A 172 1.72 10.58 5.67
C ASN A 172 2.67 9.64 4.91
N LEU A 173 2.14 8.82 4.00
CA LEU A 173 2.95 7.91 3.18
C LEU A 173 3.93 8.66 2.26
N VAL A 174 3.49 9.80 1.67
CA VAL A 174 4.38 10.67 0.89
C VAL A 174 5.50 11.23 1.76
N MET A 175 5.18 11.73 2.96
CA MET A 175 6.20 12.24 3.88
C MET A 175 7.18 11.15 4.31
N ASP A 176 6.71 9.92 4.55
CA ASP A 176 7.57 8.78 4.86
C ASP A 176 8.60 8.49 3.76
N VAL A 177 8.17 8.49 2.49
CA VAL A 177 9.08 8.30 1.35
C VAL A 177 10.16 9.38 1.35
N VAL A 178 9.74 10.64 1.43
CA VAL A 178 10.65 11.80 1.36
C VAL A 178 11.65 11.84 2.52
N GLU A 179 11.26 11.35 3.69
CA GLU A 179 12.14 11.29 4.87
C GLU A 179 13.24 10.24 4.77
N ARG A 180 12.99 9.17 4.03
CA ARG A 180 13.90 8.02 3.96
C ARG A 180 14.80 8.06 2.74
N LEU A 181 14.35 8.69 1.68
CA LEU A 181 15.16 8.83 0.48
C LEU A 181 16.14 9.99 0.63
N LYS A 182 17.33 9.82 0.06
CA LYS A 182 18.35 10.88 -0.04
C LYS A 182 18.01 11.83 -1.19
N LEU A 183 16.90 12.54 -1.04
CA LEU A 183 16.49 13.58 -1.98
C LEU A 183 17.25 14.88 -1.72
N ASP A 184 17.19 15.80 -2.68
CA ASP A 184 17.62 17.17 -2.44
C ASP A 184 16.82 17.81 -1.29
N ASP A 185 17.51 18.47 -0.35
CA ASP A 185 16.92 18.99 0.87
C ASP A 185 15.80 20.01 0.61
N ASP A 186 15.91 20.80 -0.45
CA ASP A 186 14.89 21.79 -0.81
C ASP A 186 13.63 21.11 -1.37
N GLN A 187 13.80 20.10 -2.23
CA GLN A 187 12.68 19.30 -2.74
C GLN A 187 11.98 18.55 -1.61
N ALA A 188 12.74 17.88 -0.75
CA ALA A 188 12.22 17.14 0.39
C ALA A 188 11.41 18.05 1.34
N ARG A 189 11.94 19.22 1.66
CA ARG A 189 11.26 20.22 2.49
C ARG A 189 9.97 20.70 1.84
N HIS A 190 10.02 21.06 0.57
CA HIS A 190 8.84 21.53 -0.15
C HIS A 190 7.70 20.50 -0.15
N VAL A 191 8.01 19.23 -0.48
CA VAL A 191 7.00 18.16 -0.46
C VAL A 191 6.38 18.00 0.94
N LYS A 192 7.22 17.99 1.99
CA LYS A 192 6.72 17.89 3.37
C LYS A 192 5.81 19.05 3.76
N GLU A 193 6.19 20.28 3.44
CA GLU A 193 5.39 21.46 3.72
C GLU A 193 4.02 21.39 3.04
N VAL A 194 3.99 20.98 1.78
CA VAL A 194 2.73 20.79 1.05
C VAL A 194 1.85 19.72 1.70
N MET A 195 2.43 18.57 2.08
CA MET A 195 1.67 17.49 2.74
C MET A 195 1.14 17.92 4.12
N GLN A 196 1.95 18.61 4.90
CA GLN A 196 1.54 19.14 6.20
C GLN A 196 0.41 20.18 6.05
N GLN A 197 0.51 21.04 5.05
CA GLN A 197 -0.55 22.00 4.76
C GLN A 197 -1.87 21.29 4.38
N LYS A 198 -1.81 20.22 3.57
CA LYS A 198 -2.97 19.40 3.22
C LYS A 198 -3.63 18.75 4.44
N LEU A 199 -2.85 18.26 5.40
CA LEU A 199 -3.37 17.71 6.65
C LEU A 199 -4.09 18.79 7.49
N ILE A 200 -3.54 20.01 7.55
CA ILE A 200 -4.16 21.14 8.26
C ILE A 200 -5.48 21.56 7.58
N GLU A 201 -5.48 21.67 6.25
CA GLU A 201 -6.67 21.99 5.47
C GLU A 201 -7.76 20.93 5.67
N HIS A 202 -7.41 19.66 5.60
CA HIS A 202 -8.33 18.56 5.84
C HIS A 202 -8.93 18.66 7.25
N LYS A 203 -8.09 18.84 8.29
CA LYS A 203 -8.58 18.96 9.66
C LYS A 203 -9.53 20.15 9.87
N SER A 204 -9.22 21.28 9.24
CA SER A 204 -10.10 22.44 9.24
C SER A 204 -11.45 22.16 8.53
N TYR A 205 -11.38 21.45 7.40
CA TYR A 205 -12.55 21.12 6.60
C TYR A 205 -13.52 20.18 7.34
N ILE A 206 -13.01 19.08 7.90
CA ILE A 206 -13.84 18.12 8.64
C ILE A 206 -14.47 18.75 9.89
N ASN A 207 -13.75 19.63 10.59
CA ASN A 207 -14.30 20.35 11.74
C ASN A 207 -15.47 21.27 11.36
N LYS A 208 -15.45 21.79 10.14
CA LYS A 208 -16.50 22.70 9.64
C LYS A 208 -17.67 21.96 8.99
N HIS A 209 -17.39 20.86 8.26
CA HIS A 209 -18.37 20.21 7.38
C HIS A 209 -18.80 18.82 7.85
N GLY A 210 -18.03 18.17 8.74
CA GLY A 210 -18.33 16.83 9.25
C GLY A 210 -18.12 15.70 8.23
N VAL A 211 -17.47 15.98 7.10
CA VAL A 211 -17.19 15.02 6.00
C VAL A 211 -15.78 15.24 5.48
N ASP A 212 -15.23 14.24 4.78
CA ASP A 212 -13.91 14.34 4.15
C ASP A 212 -13.92 15.38 3.02
N MET A 213 -12.75 15.96 2.73
CA MET A 213 -12.58 16.89 1.61
C MET A 213 -12.92 16.20 0.28
N PRO A 214 -13.60 16.85 -0.67
CA PRO A 214 -13.94 16.26 -1.97
C PRO A 214 -12.72 15.71 -2.73
N GLU A 215 -11.59 16.40 -2.69
CA GLU A 215 -10.34 15.93 -3.34
C GLU A 215 -9.81 14.60 -2.77
N VAL A 216 -10.19 14.27 -1.53
CA VAL A 216 -9.84 13.00 -0.88
C VAL A 216 -10.92 11.95 -1.15
N ALA A 217 -12.19 12.30 -0.92
CA ALA A 217 -13.32 11.39 -1.04
C ALA A 217 -13.56 10.94 -2.50
N ASP A 218 -13.39 11.86 -3.45
CA ASP A 218 -13.65 11.61 -4.88
C ASP A 218 -12.38 11.27 -5.67
N TRP A 219 -11.25 11.05 -4.99
CA TRP A 219 -10.00 10.75 -5.67
C TRP A 219 -10.10 9.49 -6.54
N ARG A 220 -9.54 9.57 -7.74
CA ARG A 220 -9.45 8.46 -8.71
C ARG A 220 -8.05 8.42 -9.33
N TRP A 221 -7.59 7.23 -9.64
CA TRP A 221 -6.33 7.03 -10.38
C TRP A 221 -6.43 7.67 -11.77
N GLN A 222 -5.44 8.52 -12.12
CA GLN A 222 -5.48 9.31 -13.37
C GLN A 222 -4.47 8.87 -14.42
N TYR A 223 -3.53 8.00 -14.08
CA TYR A 223 -2.54 7.52 -15.03
C TYR A 223 -3.16 6.40 -15.88
N SER A 224 -3.17 6.60 -17.22
CA SER A 224 -3.65 5.59 -18.16
C SER A 224 -2.74 4.37 -18.12
N ASN A 225 -3.31 3.17 -18.10
CA ASN A 225 -2.57 1.96 -18.42
C ASN A 225 -2.13 2.08 -19.88
N THR A 226 -0.86 2.29 -20.14
CA THR A 226 -0.29 2.38 -21.51
C THR A 226 -0.19 1.02 -22.20
N ASN A 227 -0.86 -0.02 -21.68
CA ASN A 227 -0.92 -1.36 -22.26
C ASN A 227 -2.37 -1.79 -22.47
N SER A 228 -3.06 -1.10 -23.38
CA SER A 228 -4.31 -1.58 -23.97
C SER A 228 -4.18 -1.42 -25.48
N ASP A 229 -3.52 -2.37 -26.11
CA ASP A 229 -3.67 -2.75 -27.52
C ASP A 229 -3.58 -4.30 -27.61
#